data_bd4bdd7f266f4f785587a8a52abd9bb7
#
_entry.id   bd4bdd7f266f4f785587a8a52abd9bb7
#
_cell.length_a   1.000
_cell.length_b   1.000
_cell.length_c   1.000
_cell.angle_alpha   90.00
_cell.angle_beta   90.00
_cell.angle_gamma   90.00
#
_symmetry.space_group_name_H-M   'P 1'
#
loop_
_entity.id
_entity.type
_entity.pdbx_description
1 polymer ?
#
loop_
_entity_poly.entity_id
_entity_poly.type
_entity_poly.pdbx_seq_one_letter_code
_entity_poly.pdbx_strand_id
1 'polypeptide(L)'
;VYNIPLRWSISHLYQAILDNEEHVKDIDYLTTLAGFIHWQITGRKVLGVGDASGMLPIDPATKNYSAEMISQFDRLIATKGYDWNLRDILPKVLLAGENAGHLTLKGAKMLDVSGHLKAGIPVCPPEGDAGTGMVATNAVKRRTGNVSAGTSSFSMIVLEKELLKPYE
;
A
#
# COMPACT_ATOMS: atom_id res chain seq x y z
N VAL A 1 8.43 16.44 10.34
CA VAL A 1 8.75 15.21 11.11
C VAL A 1 7.50 14.35 11.12
N TYR A 2 7.59 13.13 10.55
CA TYR A 2 6.51 12.16 10.60
C TYR A 2 6.76 11.19 11.74
N ASN A 3 5.72 10.87 12.50
CA ASN A 3 5.73 9.75 13.40
C ASN A 3 5.34 8.50 12.59
N ILE A 4 6.30 7.65 12.26
CA ILE A 4 6.04 6.42 11.50
C ILE A 4 5.55 5.34 12.47
N PRO A 5 4.28 4.89 12.36
CA PRO A 5 3.75 3.87 13.24
C PRO A 5 4.48 2.54 13.06
N LEU A 6 4.66 1.81 14.17
CA LEU A 6 5.31 0.49 14.14
C LEU A 6 4.59 -0.53 13.25
N ARG A 7 3.28 -0.35 13.02
CA ARG A 7 2.46 -1.23 12.18
C ARG A 7 2.66 -1.05 10.67
N TRP A 8 3.38 -0.01 10.23
CA TRP A 8 3.63 0.21 8.80
C TRP A 8 4.66 -0.77 8.25
N SER A 9 4.51 -1.15 6.97
CA SER A 9 5.41 -2.12 6.32
C SER A 9 6.87 -1.69 6.37
N ILE A 10 7.17 -0.41 6.24
CA ILE A 10 8.54 0.11 6.33
C ILE A 10 9.16 -0.12 7.71
N SER A 11 8.37 -0.07 8.78
CA SER A 11 8.86 -0.35 10.13
C SER A 11 9.20 -1.82 10.31
N HIS A 12 8.39 -2.72 9.74
CA HIS A 12 8.68 -4.17 9.76
C HIS A 12 9.92 -4.51 8.93
N LEU A 13 10.07 -3.90 7.75
CA LEU A 13 11.28 -4.05 6.96
C LEU A 13 12.52 -3.59 7.74
N TYR A 14 12.44 -2.41 8.38
CA TYR A 14 13.55 -1.90 9.16
C TYR A 14 13.87 -2.79 10.36
N GLN A 15 12.88 -3.37 11.03
CA GLN A 15 13.11 -4.34 12.09
C GLN A 15 13.85 -5.58 11.57
N ALA A 16 13.42 -6.16 10.47
CA ALA A 16 14.11 -7.31 9.86
C ALA A 16 15.58 -6.99 9.49
N ILE A 17 15.84 -5.75 9.02
CA ILE A 17 17.20 -5.26 8.76
C ILE A 17 18.02 -5.17 10.05
N LEU A 18 17.46 -4.68 11.14
CA LEU A 18 18.14 -4.57 12.44
C LEU A 18 18.46 -5.95 13.02
N ASP A 19 17.53 -6.89 12.87
CA ASP A 19 17.68 -8.28 13.32
C ASP A 19 18.60 -9.10 12.41
N ASN A 20 19.12 -8.50 11.31
CA ASN A 20 19.98 -9.12 10.30
C ASN A 20 19.36 -10.41 9.73
N GLU A 21 18.08 -10.42 9.46
CA GLU A 21 17.40 -11.56 8.85
C GLU A 21 17.97 -11.85 7.45
N GLU A 22 18.31 -13.11 7.19
CA GLU A 22 19.05 -13.50 5.97
C GLU A 22 18.32 -13.18 4.67
N HIS A 23 16.99 -13.27 4.66
CA HIS A 23 16.16 -13.04 3.47
C HIS A 23 16.15 -11.57 3.02
N VAL A 24 16.54 -10.63 3.88
CA VAL A 24 16.45 -9.18 3.57
C VAL A 24 17.29 -8.81 2.35
N LYS A 25 18.44 -9.43 2.17
CA LYS A 25 19.33 -9.19 1.01
C LYS A 25 18.71 -9.60 -0.32
N ASP A 26 17.76 -10.55 -0.30
CA ASP A 26 17.15 -11.16 -1.48
C ASP A 26 15.73 -10.63 -1.76
N ILE A 27 15.32 -9.53 -1.12
CA ILE A 27 13.99 -8.95 -1.33
C ILE A 27 13.89 -8.37 -2.75
N ASP A 28 12.93 -8.90 -3.53
CA ASP A 28 12.55 -8.40 -4.86
C ASP A 28 11.23 -7.61 -4.85
N TYR A 29 10.43 -7.82 -3.81
CA TYR A 29 9.12 -7.16 -3.72
C TYR A 29 8.62 -7.08 -2.28
N LEU A 30 8.34 -5.86 -1.82
CA LEU A 30 7.71 -5.57 -0.53
C LEU A 30 6.29 -5.09 -0.78
N THR A 31 5.28 -5.76 -0.24
CA THR A 31 3.88 -5.37 -0.43
C THR A 31 3.02 -5.80 0.75
N THR A 32 1.77 -5.34 0.77
CA THR A 32 0.73 -5.80 1.68
C THR A 32 0.16 -7.15 1.22
N LEU A 33 -0.64 -7.79 2.07
CA LEU A 33 -1.36 -9.01 1.69
C LEU A 33 -2.29 -8.75 0.49
N ALA A 34 -2.98 -7.60 0.46
CA ALA A 34 -3.84 -7.21 -0.65
C ALA A 34 -3.05 -7.10 -1.96
N GLY A 35 -1.89 -6.44 -1.93
CA GLY A 35 -1.00 -6.34 -3.09
C GLY A 35 -0.44 -7.69 -3.53
N PHE A 36 -0.12 -8.58 -2.59
CA PHE A 36 0.33 -9.93 -2.91
C PHE A 36 -0.75 -10.75 -3.62
N ILE A 37 -1.98 -10.77 -3.09
CA ILE A 37 -3.11 -11.46 -3.73
C ILE A 37 -3.37 -10.89 -5.12
N HIS A 38 -3.40 -9.55 -5.24
CA HIS A 38 -3.57 -8.88 -6.53
C HIS A 38 -2.50 -9.33 -7.55
N TRP A 39 -1.23 -9.36 -7.15
CA TRP A 39 -0.15 -9.83 -8.00
C TRP A 39 -0.35 -11.29 -8.45
N GLN A 40 -0.78 -12.18 -7.55
CA GLN A 40 -1.03 -13.59 -7.89
C GLN A 40 -2.15 -13.76 -8.92
N ILE A 41 -3.20 -12.94 -8.88
CA ILE A 41 -4.35 -13.07 -9.77
C ILE A 41 -4.23 -12.29 -11.08
N THR A 42 -3.43 -11.21 -11.10
CA THR A 42 -3.27 -10.32 -12.27
C THR A 42 -1.89 -10.36 -12.91
N GLY A 43 -0.87 -10.80 -12.18
CA GLY A 43 0.54 -10.71 -12.57
C GLY A 43 1.14 -9.32 -12.41
N ARG A 44 0.41 -8.33 -11.84
CA ARG A 44 0.88 -6.94 -11.71
C ARG A 44 1.23 -6.58 -10.27
N LYS A 45 2.43 -6.03 -10.08
CA LYS A 45 2.95 -5.53 -8.81
C LYS A 45 2.48 -4.08 -8.59
N VAL A 46 1.22 -3.89 -8.21
CA VAL A 46 0.60 -2.58 -7.98
C VAL A 46 -0.17 -2.55 -6.67
N LEU A 47 -0.41 -1.36 -6.15
CA LEU A 47 -1.17 -1.15 -4.92
C LEU A 47 -1.99 0.14 -5.04
N GLY A 48 -3.17 0.18 -4.47
CA GLY A 48 -3.96 1.39 -4.37
C GLY A 48 -3.34 2.38 -3.40
N VAL A 49 -3.55 3.68 -3.63
CA VAL A 49 -2.92 4.75 -2.86
C VAL A 49 -3.28 4.70 -1.37
N GLY A 50 -4.48 4.26 -1.04
CA GLY A 50 -4.93 4.13 0.35
C GLY A 50 -4.12 3.07 1.10
N ASP A 51 -3.98 1.88 0.54
CA ASP A 51 -3.21 0.80 1.14
C ASP A 51 -1.69 1.11 1.11
N ALA A 52 -1.20 1.71 0.02
CA ALA A 52 0.19 2.17 -0.09
C ALA A 52 0.58 3.17 1.01
N SER A 53 -0.37 4.02 1.44
CA SER A 53 -0.17 4.98 2.54
C SER A 53 0.08 4.32 3.90
N GLY A 54 -0.30 3.05 4.05
CA GLY A 54 0.03 2.22 5.22
C GLY A 54 1.40 1.55 5.13
N MET A 55 2.07 1.64 4.00
CA MET A 55 3.44 1.12 3.83
C MET A 55 4.50 2.19 4.08
N LEU A 56 4.33 3.36 3.44
CA LEU A 56 5.25 4.50 3.50
C LEU A 56 4.45 5.79 3.24
N PRO A 57 4.86 6.97 3.76
CA PRO A 57 4.19 8.23 3.50
C PRO A 57 3.99 8.53 2.01
N ILE A 58 2.78 8.94 1.67
CA ILE A 58 2.41 9.41 0.32
C ILE A 58 2.56 10.93 0.26
N ASP A 59 3.20 11.42 -0.79
CA ASP A 59 3.23 12.82 -1.15
C ASP A 59 1.90 13.19 -1.87
N PRO A 60 1.07 14.06 -1.31
CA PRO A 60 -0.22 14.42 -1.91
C PRO A 60 -0.09 15.14 -3.25
N ALA A 61 1.02 15.81 -3.52
CA ALA A 61 1.25 16.50 -4.79
C ALA A 61 1.51 15.51 -5.95
N THR A 62 2.33 14.49 -5.69
CA THR A 62 2.66 13.47 -6.69
C THR A 62 1.73 12.27 -6.64
N LYS A 63 0.96 12.11 -5.57
CA LYS A 63 0.09 10.94 -5.29
C LYS A 63 0.86 9.62 -5.33
N ASN A 64 2.10 9.67 -4.92
CA ASN A 64 3.04 8.55 -4.89
C ASN A 64 3.82 8.57 -3.58
N TYR A 65 4.61 7.55 -3.31
CA TYR A 65 5.50 7.54 -2.16
C TYR A 65 6.38 8.78 -2.10
N SER A 66 6.56 9.34 -0.92
CA SER A 66 7.45 10.49 -0.70
C SER A 66 8.88 10.14 -1.10
N ALA A 67 9.39 10.82 -2.12
CA ALA A 67 10.76 10.63 -2.61
C ALA A 67 11.80 10.99 -1.55
N GLU A 68 11.50 11.98 -0.71
CA GLU A 68 12.36 12.37 0.41
C GLU A 68 12.47 11.23 1.44
N MET A 69 11.33 10.62 1.82
CA MET A 69 11.32 9.53 2.80
C MET A 69 12.02 8.28 2.26
N ILE A 70 11.84 7.95 0.98
CA ILE A 70 12.60 6.88 0.31
C ILE A 70 14.10 7.15 0.43
N SER A 71 14.54 8.35 0.04
CA SER A 71 15.95 8.72 0.08
C SER A 71 16.53 8.72 1.51
N GLN A 72 15.73 9.11 2.51
CA GLN A 72 16.13 9.03 3.90
C GLN A 72 16.32 7.59 4.37
N PHE A 73 15.40 6.70 3.99
CA PHE A 73 15.50 5.28 4.33
C PHE A 73 16.71 4.62 3.66
N ASP A 74 16.91 4.86 2.35
CA ASP A 74 18.06 4.31 1.62
C ASP A 74 19.38 4.76 2.24
N ARG A 75 19.49 6.03 2.66
CA ARG A 75 20.67 6.50 3.41
C ARG A 75 20.83 5.82 4.77
N LEU A 76 19.73 5.58 5.47
CA LEU A 76 19.77 4.94 6.80
C LEU A 76 20.34 3.53 6.73
N ILE A 77 20.03 2.79 5.65
CA ILE A 77 20.47 1.40 5.49
C ILE A 77 21.71 1.25 4.60
N ALA A 78 22.29 2.34 4.09
CA ALA A 78 23.39 2.32 3.11
C ALA A 78 24.59 1.47 3.55
N THR A 79 24.88 1.42 4.86
CA THR A 79 26.01 0.61 5.42
C THR A 79 25.78 -0.90 5.35
N LYS A 80 24.55 -1.34 5.06
CA LYS A 80 24.21 -2.77 4.93
C LYS A 80 24.61 -3.35 3.56
N GLY A 81 24.76 -2.50 2.53
CA GLY A 81 25.26 -2.91 1.21
C GLY A 81 24.32 -3.83 0.44
N TYR A 82 22.99 -3.63 0.56
CA TYR A 82 22.01 -4.39 -0.23
C TYR A 82 22.05 -3.97 -1.70
N ASP A 83 21.78 -4.91 -2.62
CA ASP A 83 21.72 -4.68 -4.07
C ASP A 83 20.42 -4.03 -4.55
N TRP A 84 19.50 -3.74 -3.65
CA TRP A 84 18.21 -3.08 -3.92
C TRP A 84 18.09 -1.74 -3.21
N ASN A 85 17.32 -0.83 -3.78
CA ASN A 85 16.84 0.40 -3.13
C ASN A 85 15.37 0.27 -2.78
N LEU A 86 14.89 1.02 -1.81
CA LEU A 86 13.50 0.93 -1.37
C LEU A 86 12.51 1.12 -2.52
N ARG A 87 12.78 2.06 -3.44
CA ARG A 87 11.91 2.30 -4.61
C ARG A 87 11.74 1.08 -5.51
N ASP A 88 12.79 0.27 -5.66
CA ASP A 88 12.80 -0.86 -6.60
C ASP A 88 11.92 -2.01 -6.11
N ILE A 89 11.81 -2.16 -4.80
CA ILE A 89 11.04 -3.25 -4.16
C ILE A 89 9.59 -2.86 -3.84
N LEU A 90 9.23 -1.57 -3.88
CA LEU A 90 7.86 -1.10 -3.60
C LEU A 90 6.92 -1.30 -4.79
N PRO A 91 5.61 -1.57 -4.56
CA PRO A 91 4.60 -1.63 -5.60
C PRO A 91 4.41 -0.26 -6.28
N LYS A 92 4.02 -0.28 -7.55
CA LYS A 92 3.55 0.94 -8.20
C LYS A 92 2.24 1.40 -7.57
N VAL A 93 2.17 2.66 -7.17
CA VAL A 93 0.94 3.26 -6.61
C VAL A 93 -0.03 3.61 -7.74
N LEU A 94 -1.30 3.26 -7.55
CA LEU A 94 -2.40 3.61 -8.44
C LEU A 94 -3.50 4.32 -7.66
N LEU A 95 -4.23 5.21 -8.33
CA LEU A 95 -5.40 5.86 -7.78
C LEU A 95 -6.65 5.02 -7.98
N ALA A 96 -7.68 5.29 -7.19
CA ALA A 96 -8.98 4.67 -7.37
C ALA A 96 -9.51 4.90 -8.79
N GLY A 97 -9.98 3.83 -9.44
CA GLY A 97 -10.47 3.86 -10.83
C GLY A 97 -9.40 3.68 -11.91
N GLU A 98 -8.10 3.68 -11.57
CA GLU A 98 -7.06 3.35 -12.53
C GLU A 98 -7.03 1.84 -12.84
N ASN A 99 -6.54 1.52 -14.04
CA ASN A 99 -6.45 0.12 -14.48
C ASN A 99 -5.30 -0.60 -13.77
N ALA A 100 -5.65 -1.50 -12.86
CA ALA A 100 -4.70 -2.34 -12.15
C ALA A 100 -4.40 -3.68 -12.84
N GLY A 101 -4.92 -3.91 -14.03
CA GLY A 101 -4.73 -5.12 -14.81
C GLY A 101 -6.03 -5.91 -14.99
N HIS A 102 -5.87 -7.12 -15.46
CA HIS A 102 -7.00 -8.03 -15.72
C HIS A 102 -6.74 -9.36 -15.05
N LEU A 103 -7.80 -10.02 -14.65
CA LEU A 103 -7.73 -11.38 -14.11
C LEU A 103 -7.09 -12.32 -15.15
N THR A 104 -6.02 -12.99 -14.75
CA THR A 104 -5.35 -13.98 -15.60
C THR A 104 -6.10 -15.32 -15.60
N LEU A 105 -5.79 -16.18 -16.54
CA LEU A 105 -6.34 -17.55 -16.52
C LEU A 105 -5.92 -18.32 -15.25
N LYS A 106 -4.69 -18.11 -14.78
CA LYS A 106 -4.18 -18.68 -13.52
C LYS A 106 -4.98 -18.12 -12.33
N GLY A 107 -5.18 -16.79 -12.31
CA GLY A 107 -5.95 -16.12 -11.25
C GLY A 107 -7.41 -16.58 -11.21
N ALA A 108 -8.06 -16.70 -12.37
CA ALA A 108 -9.43 -17.21 -12.46
C ALA A 108 -9.55 -18.62 -11.88
N LYS A 109 -8.65 -19.53 -12.27
CA LYS A 109 -8.63 -20.91 -11.74
C LYS A 109 -8.32 -20.99 -10.24
N MET A 110 -7.50 -20.07 -9.73
CA MET A 110 -7.17 -20.01 -8.31
C MET A 110 -8.37 -19.57 -7.46
N LEU A 111 -9.18 -18.63 -7.98
CA LEU A 111 -10.34 -18.09 -7.27
C LEU A 111 -11.59 -18.97 -7.43
N ASP A 112 -11.72 -19.65 -8.55
CA ASP A 112 -12.90 -20.45 -8.89
C ASP A 112 -12.52 -21.76 -9.58
N VAL A 113 -12.51 -22.84 -8.81
CA VAL A 113 -12.28 -24.20 -9.30
C VAL A 113 -13.42 -24.72 -10.18
N SER A 114 -14.62 -24.14 -10.09
CA SER A 114 -15.78 -24.54 -10.91
C SER A 114 -15.64 -24.08 -12.37
N GLY A 115 -14.75 -23.12 -12.64
CA GLY A 115 -14.47 -22.61 -13.99
C GLY A 115 -15.51 -21.64 -14.55
N HIS A 116 -16.43 -21.13 -13.75
CA HIS A 116 -17.37 -20.10 -14.16
C HIS A 116 -16.70 -18.74 -14.31
N LEU A 117 -15.72 -18.42 -13.44
CA LEU A 117 -14.95 -17.20 -13.51
C LEU A 117 -14.00 -17.22 -14.72
N LYS A 118 -14.09 -16.20 -15.56
CA LYS A 118 -13.29 -16.10 -16.79
C LYS A 118 -12.13 -15.12 -16.63
N ALA A 119 -11.04 -15.40 -17.33
CA ALA A 119 -9.94 -14.45 -17.48
C ALA A 119 -10.39 -13.21 -18.27
N GLY A 120 -9.65 -12.11 -18.13
CA GLY A 120 -9.90 -10.87 -18.86
C GLY A 120 -10.77 -9.84 -18.12
N ILE A 121 -11.36 -10.20 -16.98
CA ILE A 121 -12.11 -9.27 -16.15
C ILE A 121 -11.17 -8.18 -15.62
N PRO A 122 -11.50 -6.87 -15.79
CA PRO A 122 -10.67 -5.80 -15.24
C PRO A 122 -10.71 -5.82 -13.72
N VAL A 123 -9.55 -5.57 -13.12
CA VAL A 123 -9.36 -5.54 -11.66
C VAL A 123 -8.97 -4.14 -11.24
N CYS A 124 -9.63 -3.61 -10.20
CA CYS A 124 -9.28 -2.33 -9.60
C CYS A 124 -7.98 -2.42 -8.76
N PRO A 125 -7.35 -1.29 -8.44
CA PRO A 125 -6.25 -1.26 -7.49
C PRO A 125 -6.66 -1.87 -6.15
N PRO A 126 -5.84 -2.76 -5.56
CA PRO A 126 -6.13 -3.32 -4.24
C PRO A 126 -6.03 -2.23 -3.17
N GLU A 127 -7.02 -2.15 -2.31
CA GLU A 127 -7.14 -1.14 -1.26
C GLU A 127 -7.42 -1.78 0.09
N GLY A 128 -7.06 -1.06 1.17
CA GLY A 128 -7.39 -1.45 2.52
C GLY A 128 -8.85 -1.15 2.88
N ASP A 129 -9.34 -1.76 3.95
CA ASP A 129 -10.71 -1.64 4.46
C ASP A 129 -11.07 -0.21 4.89
N ALA A 130 -10.11 0.56 5.40
CA ALA A 130 -10.31 1.92 5.85
C ALA A 130 -10.74 2.85 4.70
N GLY A 131 -10.02 2.85 3.57
CA GLY A 131 -10.36 3.65 2.39
C GLY A 131 -11.66 3.20 1.74
N THR A 132 -11.86 1.90 1.59
CA THR A 132 -13.10 1.34 1.04
C THR A 132 -14.31 1.59 1.94
N GLY A 133 -14.12 1.62 3.27
CA GLY A 133 -15.14 1.99 4.24
C GLY A 133 -15.65 3.43 4.05
N MET A 134 -14.77 4.37 3.71
CA MET A 134 -15.17 5.75 3.40
C MET A 134 -16.03 5.81 2.13
N VAL A 135 -15.69 5.03 1.12
CA VAL A 135 -16.51 4.93 -0.11
C VAL A 135 -17.86 4.30 0.20
N ALA A 136 -17.88 3.20 0.93
CA ALA A 136 -19.09 2.47 1.29
C ALA A 136 -20.09 3.33 2.11
N THR A 137 -19.58 4.23 2.94
CA THR A 137 -20.38 5.16 3.75
C THR A 137 -20.65 6.50 3.07
N ASN A 138 -20.21 6.67 1.81
CA ASN A 138 -20.29 7.93 1.07
C ASN A 138 -19.61 9.11 1.80
N ALA A 139 -18.57 8.85 2.54
CA ALA A 139 -17.83 9.82 3.37
C ALA A 139 -16.59 10.36 2.64
N VAL A 140 -16.67 10.57 1.32
CA VAL A 140 -15.53 10.98 0.48
C VAL A 140 -15.51 12.48 0.14
N LYS A 141 -16.54 13.21 0.51
CA LYS A 141 -16.61 14.67 0.30
C LYS A 141 -15.81 15.41 1.38
N ARG A 142 -15.31 16.59 1.05
CA ARG A 142 -14.69 17.50 2.05
C ARG A 142 -15.62 17.71 3.23
N ARG A 143 -15.07 17.73 4.44
CA ARG A 143 -15.80 17.88 5.72
C ARG A 143 -16.78 16.75 6.03
N THR A 144 -16.61 15.60 5.39
CA THR A 144 -17.28 14.36 5.78
C THR A 144 -16.26 13.39 6.34
N GLY A 145 -16.75 12.40 7.04
CA GLY A 145 -15.90 11.36 7.59
C GLY A 145 -16.73 10.15 8.02
N ASN A 146 -16.04 9.09 8.39
CA ASN A 146 -16.65 7.94 9.00
C ASN A 146 -15.92 7.51 10.28
N VAL A 147 -16.60 6.73 11.07
CA VAL A 147 -16.01 6.04 12.22
C VAL A 147 -16.10 4.54 11.95
N SER A 148 -14.96 3.90 11.96
CA SER A 148 -14.88 2.44 11.95
C SER A 148 -14.83 1.97 13.40
N ALA A 149 -15.77 1.13 13.80
CA ALA A 149 -15.87 0.60 15.15
C ALA A 149 -15.87 -0.93 15.12
N GLY A 150 -14.76 -1.52 15.52
CA GLY A 150 -14.56 -2.96 15.61
C GLY A 150 -13.71 -3.28 16.84
N THR A 151 -12.76 -4.19 16.72
CA THR A 151 -11.74 -4.45 17.75
C THR A 151 -10.97 -3.18 18.10
N SER A 152 -10.70 -2.34 17.09
CA SER A 152 -10.21 -0.97 17.26
C SER A 152 -11.23 0.00 16.72
N SER A 153 -11.25 1.22 17.26
CA SER A 153 -12.08 2.31 16.74
C SER A 153 -11.18 3.41 16.20
N PHE A 154 -11.47 3.87 14.99
CA PHE A 154 -10.77 4.98 14.39
C PHE A 154 -11.72 5.85 13.56
N SER A 155 -11.39 7.12 13.46
CA SER A 155 -12.13 8.10 12.67
C SER A 155 -11.29 8.56 11.50
N MET A 156 -11.90 8.66 10.32
CA MET A 156 -11.31 9.26 9.14
C MET A 156 -12.14 10.45 8.69
N ILE A 157 -11.49 11.55 8.36
CA ILE A 157 -12.15 12.81 7.97
C ILE A 157 -11.46 13.35 6.72
N VAL A 158 -12.25 13.73 5.72
CA VAL A 158 -11.74 14.43 4.53
C VAL A 158 -11.60 15.90 4.83
N LEU A 159 -10.35 16.37 4.91
CA LEU A 159 -10.02 17.74 5.20
C LEU A 159 -10.28 18.66 3.98
N GLU A 160 -10.55 19.94 4.23
CA GLU A 160 -10.64 20.95 3.17
C GLU A 160 -9.28 21.34 2.60
N LYS A 161 -8.26 21.34 3.44
CA LYS A 161 -6.89 21.71 3.13
C LYS A 161 -5.92 20.72 3.78
N GLU A 162 -4.74 20.65 3.24
CA GLU A 162 -3.66 19.87 3.84
C GLU A 162 -3.29 20.41 5.23
N LEU A 163 -2.83 19.50 6.08
CA LEU A 163 -2.26 19.89 7.38
C LEU A 163 -0.91 20.58 7.15
N LEU A 164 -0.74 21.76 7.75
CA LEU A 164 0.48 22.55 7.62
C LEU A 164 1.65 22.02 8.47
N LYS A 165 1.34 21.21 9.47
CA LYS A 165 2.31 20.60 10.38
C LYS A 165 1.72 19.32 10.97
N PRO A 166 2.54 18.40 11.51
CA PRO A 166 2.05 17.33 12.36
C PRO A 166 1.34 17.92 13.60
N TYR A 167 0.26 17.30 14.02
CA TYR A 167 -0.45 17.58 15.28
C TYR A 167 -0.34 16.35 16.16
N GLU A 168 -0.06 16.56 17.43
CA GLU A 168 -0.03 15.55 18.48
C GLU A 168 -1.43 15.32 19.05
#